data_70d594785d399e525c0d8b291ea75a71
#
_entry.id   70d594785d399e525c0d8b291ea75a71
#
_cell.length_a   1.000
_cell.length_b   1.000
_cell.length_c   1.000
_cell.angle_alpha   90.00
_cell.angle_beta   90.00
_cell.angle_gamma   90.00
#
_symmetry.space_group_name_H-M   'P 1'
#
loop_
_entity.id
_entity.type
_entity.pdbx_description
1 polymer ?
#
loop_
_entity_poly.entity_id
_entity_poly.type
_entity_poly.pdbx_seq_one_letter_code
_entity_poly.pdbx_strand_id
1 'polypeptide(L)'
;MALVKIKSLERHYIMPSGTVKALDGVDLEIKEGERIILLGPSGSGKSTLLNCLSALDTPTWGSYEFAGKEVPKASALGPKLWEKISSIPWNPLTLMPPLRFLFYPIDYFTHSRPEAKASEQMTRFRRDNIGYVFQFFNLLQDLTVLENILLIQELAGGRDEERARHLLKIVGLEDEVDRFPAEISGGQQQRVAIARSLAKSPRLLLGDELTGNLDSKTSSMVMEVLVKACEAERITCVLVTHDESLIEFATRVIRIDSGKVISDEIVG
;
A
#
# COMPACT_ATOMS: atom_id res chain seq x y z
N MET A 1 -8.40 -11.63 -16.33
CA MET A 1 -8.32 -10.24 -16.80
C MET A 1 -7.20 -9.53 -16.05
N ALA A 2 -6.50 -8.55 -16.64
CA ALA A 2 -5.50 -7.80 -15.89
C ALA A 2 -6.18 -6.92 -14.83
N LEU A 3 -5.82 -7.09 -13.57
CA LEU A 3 -6.28 -6.24 -12.47
C LEU A 3 -5.41 -4.98 -12.37
N VAL A 4 -4.09 -5.18 -12.46
CA VAL A 4 -3.09 -4.11 -12.40
C VAL A 4 -2.28 -4.13 -13.68
N LYS A 5 -2.02 -2.97 -14.24
CA LYS A 5 -1.10 -2.79 -15.36
C LYS A 5 -0.23 -1.56 -15.14
N ILE A 6 1.06 -1.80 -15.11
CA ILE A 6 2.09 -0.79 -14.91
C ILE A 6 2.99 -0.77 -16.13
N LYS A 7 3.30 0.42 -16.62
CA LYS A 7 4.24 0.61 -17.74
C LYS A 7 5.26 1.68 -17.39
N SER A 8 6.52 1.30 -17.49
CA SER A 8 7.70 2.16 -17.28
C SER A 8 7.56 3.01 -16.01
N LEU A 9 7.12 2.38 -14.90
CA LEU A 9 6.87 3.08 -13.64
C LEU A 9 8.19 3.47 -13.00
N GLU A 10 8.36 4.75 -12.75
CA GLU A 10 9.52 5.30 -12.07
C GLU A 10 9.11 6.05 -10.80
N ARG A 11 9.92 5.90 -9.76
CA ARG A 11 9.79 6.71 -8.55
C ARG A 11 11.15 7.22 -8.12
N HIS A 12 11.32 8.52 -8.19
CA HIS A 12 12.55 9.22 -7.82
C HIS A 12 12.31 10.07 -6.58
N TYR A 13 13.24 9.97 -5.62
CA TYR A 13 13.27 10.83 -4.43
C TYR A 13 14.42 11.81 -4.54
N ILE A 14 14.12 13.09 -4.41
CA ILE A 14 15.13 14.16 -4.40
C ILE A 14 15.60 14.33 -2.98
N MET A 15 16.88 14.06 -2.75
CA MET A 15 17.54 14.23 -1.45
C MET A 15 18.65 15.28 -1.55
N PRO A 16 19.10 15.89 -0.43
CA PRO A 16 20.23 16.83 -0.45
C PRO A 16 21.51 16.22 -1.05
N SER A 17 21.67 14.89 -0.95
CA SER A 17 22.82 14.13 -1.47
C SER A 17 22.68 13.74 -2.95
N GLY A 18 21.56 14.03 -3.60
CA GLY A 18 21.27 13.63 -4.99
C GLY A 18 19.92 12.96 -5.17
N THR A 19 19.66 12.50 -6.39
CA THR A 19 18.40 11.82 -6.72
C THR A 19 18.55 10.31 -6.53
N VAL A 20 17.66 9.71 -5.73
CA VAL A 20 17.56 8.26 -5.56
C VAL A 20 16.44 7.75 -6.46
N LYS A 21 16.77 6.86 -7.40
CA LYS A 21 15.82 6.17 -8.26
C LYS A 21 15.36 4.89 -7.56
N ALA A 22 14.30 4.98 -6.76
CA ALA A 22 13.78 3.84 -6.02
C ALA A 22 13.03 2.84 -6.93
N LEU A 23 12.40 3.33 -8.00
CA LEU A 23 11.90 2.55 -9.13
C LEU A 23 12.43 3.18 -10.41
N ASP A 24 12.92 2.36 -11.36
CA ASP A 24 13.60 2.79 -12.59
C ASP A 24 13.06 2.02 -13.80
N GLY A 25 11.82 2.30 -14.20
CA GLY A 25 11.18 1.73 -15.38
C GLY A 25 10.58 0.34 -15.15
N VAL A 26 9.78 0.16 -14.09
CA VAL A 26 9.09 -1.11 -13.80
C VAL A 26 7.91 -1.30 -14.75
N ASP A 27 7.91 -2.42 -15.49
CA ASP A 27 6.77 -2.95 -16.23
C ASP A 27 6.21 -4.17 -15.49
N LEU A 28 4.89 -4.17 -15.22
CA LEU A 28 4.25 -5.26 -14.49
C LEU A 28 2.77 -5.35 -14.86
N GLU A 29 2.30 -6.58 -15.09
CA GLU A 29 0.89 -6.90 -15.24
C GLU A 29 0.49 -7.95 -14.21
N ILE A 30 -0.54 -7.68 -13.39
CA ILE A 30 -1.07 -8.58 -12.37
C ILE A 30 -2.48 -8.98 -12.79
N LYS A 31 -2.75 -10.28 -12.83
CA LYS A 31 -4.08 -10.82 -13.14
C LYS A 31 -4.88 -11.00 -11.85
N GLU A 32 -6.22 -11.01 -12.00
CA GLU A 32 -7.10 -11.30 -10.86
C GLU A 32 -6.85 -12.72 -10.32
N GLY A 33 -6.81 -12.83 -8.99
CA GLY A 33 -6.59 -14.07 -8.27
C GLY A 33 -5.12 -14.51 -8.15
N GLU A 34 -4.16 -13.80 -8.75
CA GLU A 34 -2.75 -14.09 -8.53
C GLU A 34 -2.32 -13.84 -7.07
N ARG A 35 -1.48 -14.72 -6.55
CA ARG A 35 -0.77 -14.55 -5.29
C ARG A 35 0.70 -14.34 -5.62
N ILE A 36 1.16 -13.10 -5.51
CA ILE A 36 2.50 -12.69 -5.92
C ILE A 36 3.34 -12.49 -4.68
N ILE A 37 4.52 -13.13 -4.67
CA ILE A 37 5.59 -12.82 -3.73
C ILE A 37 6.64 -11.97 -4.43
N LEU A 38 6.91 -10.81 -3.85
CA LEU A 38 7.88 -9.84 -4.31
C LEU A 38 9.15 -9.97 -3.46
N LEU A 39 10.23 -10.47 -4.06
CA LEU A 39 11.52 -10.71 -3.42
C LEU A 39 12.57 -9.68 -3.86
N GLY A 40 13.60 -9.53 -3.07
CA GLY A 40 14.78 -8.73 -3.38
C GLY A 40 15.49 -8.22 -2.14
N PRO A 41 16.71 -7.71 -2.27
CA PRO A 41 17.49 -7.19 -1.14
C PRO A 41 16.82 -5.94 -0.52
N SER A 42 17.26 -5.58 0.69
CA SER A 42 16.83 -4.33 1.31
C SER A 42 17.23 -3.13 0.41
N GLY A 43 16.32 -2.16 0.27
CA GLY A 43 16.56 -1.00 -0.58
C GLY A 43 16.34 -1.23 -2.08
N SER A 44 15.93 -2.42 -2.53
CA SER A 44 15.70 -2.71 -3.97
C SER A 44 14.47 -2.04 -4.59
N GLY A 45 13.60 -1.40 -3.78
CA GLY A 45 12.41 -0.70 -4.27
C GLY A 45 11.07 -1.41 -3.99
N LYS A 46 11.06 -2.56 -3.31
CA LYS A 46 9.84 -3.36 -3.03
C LYS A 46 8.74 -2.57 -2.31
N SER A 47 9.05 -1.98 -1.17
CA SER A 47 8.08 -1.17 -0.41
C SER A 47 7.67 0.09 -1.16
N THR A 48 8.58 0.66 -2.00
CA THR A 48 8.22 1.76 -2.90
C THR A 48 7.20 1.32 -3.95
N LEU A 49 7.37 0.12 -4.54
CA LEU A 49 6.39 -0.42 -5.47
C LEU A 49 5.05 -0.67 -4.78
N LEU A 50 5.04 -1.26 -3.57
CA LEU A 50 3.82 -1.42 -2.79
C LEU A 50 3.11 -0.09 -2.51
N ASN A 51 3.87 0.94 -2.15
CA ASN A 51 3.33 2.28 -1.90
C ASN A 51 2.75 2.91 -3.17
N CYS A 52 3.34 2.69 -4.33
CA CYS A 52 2.77 3.11 -5.61
C CYS A 52 1.50 2.32 -5.95
N LEU A 53 1.50 0.99 -5.76
CA LEU A 53 0.33 0.13 -5.98
C LEU A 53 -0.85 0.49 -5.09
N SER A 54 -0.57 0.84 -3.83
CA SER A 54 -1.59 1.30 -2.88
C SER A 54 -2.02 2.75 -3.10
N ALA A 55 -1.39 3.49 -4.00
CA ALA A 55 -1.54 4.94 -4.14
C ALA A 55 -1.27 5.71 -2.83
N LEU A 56 -0.43 5.17 -1.94
CA LEU A 56 0.16 5.90 -0.80
C LEU A 56 1.26 6.84 -1.29
N ASP A 57 1.94 6.44 -2.36
CA ASP A 57 2.92 7.28 -3.04
C ASP A 57 2.57 7.42 -4.53
N THR A 58 3.02 8.50 -5.13
CA THR A 58 2.74 8.81 -6.54
C THR A 58 3.98 8.56 -7.38
N PRO A 59 3.90 7.76 -8.46
CA PRO A 59 5.03 7.59 -9.37
C PRO A 59 5.46 8.93 -9.97
N THR A 60 6.76 9.07 -10.22
CA THR A 60 7.31 10.26 -10.87
C THR A 60 7.02 10.23 -12.38
N TRP A 61 7.17 9.05 -13.01
CA TRP A 61 6.85 8.80 -14.41
C TRP A 61 6.20 7.43 -14.59
N GLY A 62 5.74 7.18 -15.80
CA GLY A 62 5.07 5.93 -16.18
C GLY A 62 3.55 5.98 -16.01
N SER A 63 2.89 4.87 -16.26
CA SER A 63 1.45 4.72 -16.11
C SER A 63 1.09 3.60 -15.15
N TYR A 64 -0.02 3.78 -14.42
CA TYR A 64 -0.61 2.77 -13.56
C TYR A 64 -2.11 2.72 -13.82
N GLU A 65 -2.57 1.56 -14.29
CA GLU A 65 -3.98 1.25 -14.50
C GLU A 65 -4.44 0.18 -13.50
N PHE A 66 -5.62 0.35 -12.93
CA PHE A 66 -6.29 -0.61 -12.07
C PHE A 66 -7.66 -0.94 -12.67
N ALA A 67 -7.91 -2.22 -12.95
CA ALA A 67 -9.14 -2.69 -13.61
C ALA A 67 -9.49 -1.90 -14.89
N GLY A 68 -8.49 -1.60 -15.71
CA GLY A 68 -8.62 -0.86 -16.97
C GLY A 68 -8.86 0.64 -16.83
N LYS A 69 -8.72 1.21 -15.62
CA LYS A 69 -8.83 2.65 -15.39
C LYS A 69 -7.52 3.20 -14.85
N GLU A 70 -7.10 4.36 -15.35
CA GLU A 70 -5.92 5.03 -14.81
C GLU A 70 -6.12 5.41 -13.35
N VAL A 71 -5.15 5.05 -12.50
CA VAL A 71 -5.17 5.37 -11.07
C VAL A 71 -4.88 6.86 -10.90
N PRO A 72 -5.66 7.56 -10.06
CA PRO A 72 -5.43 8.97 -9.79
C PRO A 72 -4.01 9.22 -9.32
N LYS A 73 -3.37 10.25 -9.88
CA LYS A 73 -2.06 10.72 -9.44
C LYS A 73 -2.27 12.06 -8.73
N ALA A 74 -1.69 12.21 -7.53
CA ALA A 74 -1.47 13.55 -7.03
C ALA A 74 -0.57 14.25 -8.07
N SER A 75 -0.96 15.46 -8.50
CA SER A 75 -0.09 16.22 -9.37
C SER A 75 1.24 16.41 -8.64
N ALA A 76 2.22 15.56 -8.92
CA ALA A 76 3.57 15.84 -8.52
C ALA A 76 3.86 17.26 -9.04
N LEU A 77 4.29 18.14 -8.16
CA LEU A 77 4.90 19.40 -8.56
C LEU A 77 5.97 19.00 -9.58
N GLY A 78 5.59 19.08 -10.87
CA GLY A 78 6.42 18.53 -11.92
C GLY A 78 7.80 19.18 -11.87
N PRO A 79 8.85 18.49 -12.35
CA PRO A 79 10.21 19.03 -12.38
C PRO A 79 10.29 20.47 -12.90
N LYS A 80 9.34 20.86 -13.77
CA LYS A 80 9.21 22.23 -14.29
C LYS A 80 8.92 23.31 -13.25
N LEU A 81 8.21 23.01 -12.17
CA LEU A 81 7.95 24.03 -11.14
C LEU A 81 9.12 24.13 -10.17
N TRP A 82 9.77 23.01 -9.84
CA TRP A 82 10.99 23.01 -9.03
C TRP A 82 12.17 23.64 -9.78
N GLU A 83 12.31 23.37 -11.07
CA GLU A 83 13.28 24.01 -11.94
C GLU A 83 13.05 25.54 -12.02
N LYS A 84 11.77 25.96 -12.04
CA LYS A 84 11.38 27.36 -12.04
C LYS A 84 11.61 28.04 -10.67
N ILE A 85 11.43 27.31 -9.56
CA ILE A 85 11.71 27.81 -8.19
C ILE A 85 13.22 27.86 -7.93
N SER A 86 13.98 26.86 -8.38
CA SER A 86 15.44 26.82 -8.21
C SER A 86 16.19 27.82 -9.12
N SER A 87 15.57 28.26 -10.21
CA SER A 87 16.11 29.29 -11.11
C SER A 87 15.82 30.73 -10.66
N ILE A 88 15.03 30.93 -9.60
CA ILE A 88 14.82 32.27 -9.02
C ILE A 88 16.11 32.67 -8.27
N PRO A 89 16.84 33.72 -8.74
CA PRO A 89 18.04 34.13 -8.09
C PRO A 89 17.72 34.59 -6.66
N TRP A 90 18.45 34.03 -5.69
CA TRP A 90 18.37 34.42 -4.28
C TRP A 90 18.73 35.91 -4.12
N ASN A 91 17.72 36.75 -4.07
CA ASN A 91 17.91 38.16 -3.78
C ASN A 91 17.46 38.45 -2.34
N PRO A 92 18.36 38.91 -1.45
CA PRO A 92 18.01 39.20 -0.07
C PRO A 92 16.89 40.26 0.09
N LEU A 93 16.66 41.10 -0.91
CA LEU A 93 15.60 42.11 -0.92
C LEU A 93 14.19 41.54 -1.13
N THR A 94 14.05 40.31 -1.65
CA THR A 94 12.75 39.62 -1.78
C THR A 94 12.32 38.90 -0.50
N LEU A 95 13.17 38.92 0.54
CA LEU A 95 12.93 38.29 1.84
C LEU A 95 12.30 39.26 2.88
N MET A 96 11.83 40.42 2.47
CA MET A 96 11.13 41.33 3.40
C MET A 96 9.75 40.73 3.76
N PRO A 97 9.47 40.53 5.07
CA PRO A 97 8.29 39.82 5.56
C PRO A 97 6.91 40.30 5.06
N PRO A 98 6.67 41.58 4.79
CA PRO A 98 5.33 42.06 4.41
C PRO A 98 4.87 41.63 3.02
N LEU A 99 5.76 41.40 2.05
CA LEU A 99 5.38 41.01 0.70
C LEU A 99 5.08 39.50 0.58
N ARG A 100 5.69 38.68 1.44
CA ARG A 100 5.42 37.23 1.49
C ARG A 100 4.00 36.91 1.95
N PHE A 101 3.44 37.71 2.87
CA PHE A 101 2.06 37.56 3.34
C PHE A 101 1.01 38.02 2.31
N LEU A 102 1.37 38.86 1.35
CA LEU A 102 0.46 39.37 0.33
C LEU A 102 0.23 38.32 -0.81
N PHE A 103 1.24 37.48 -1.09
CA PHE A 103 1.16 36.47 -2.15
C PHE A 103 0.81 35.06 -1.63
N TYR A 104 0.96 34.79 -0.35
CA TYR A 104 0.66 33.50 0.26
C TYR A 104 -0.82 33.05 0.13
N PRO A 105 -1.83 33.93 0.26
CA PRO A 105 -3.23 33.55 0.09
C PRO A 105 -3.60 33.18 -1.36
N ILE A 106 -2.97 33.82 -2.34
CA ILE A 106 -3.32 33.63 -3.76
C ILE A 106 -2.79 32.26 -4.24
N ASP A 107 -1.57 31.90 -3.88
CA ASP A 107 -1.01 30.59 -4.20
C ASP A 107 -1.73 29.45 -3.47
N TYR A 108 -2.13 29.65 -2.21
CA TYR A 108 -2.89 28.67 -1.44
C TYR A 108 -4.28 28.42 -2.06
N PHE A 109 -4.97 29.46 -2.54
CA PHE A 109 -6.31 29.33 -3.14
C PHE A 109 -6.28 28.82 -4.58
N THR A 110 -5.22 29.02 -5.34
CA THR A 110 -5.13 28.58 -6.75
C THR A 110 -4.57 27.17 -6.91
N HIS A 111 -3.72 26.68 -5.99
CA HIS A 111 -3.07 25.38 -6.08
C HIS A 111 -3.74 24.30 -5.21
N SER A 112 -4.49 24.68 -4.17
CA SER A 112 -5.06 23.72 -3.22
C SER A 112 -6.26 22.90 -3.79
N ARG A 113 -7.01 23.42 -4.76
CA ARG A 113 -8.18 22.71 -5.28
C ARG A 113 -7.87 21.46 -6.12
N PRO A 114 -6.94 21.49 -7.09
CA PRO A 114 -6.59 20.29 -7.85
C PRO A 114 -5.90 19.22 -7.00
N GLU A 115 -5.01 19.63 -6.10
CA GLU A 115 -4.27 18.72 -5.21
C GLU A 115 -5.19 18.09 -4.16
N ALA A 116 -6.09 18.86 -3.56
CA ALA A 116 -7.10 18.34 -2.63
C ALA A 116 -8.03 17.33 -3.31
N LYS A 117 -8.47 17.62 -4.53
CA LYS A 117 -9.31 16.71 -5.33
C LYS A 117 -8.56 15.43 -5.71
N ALA A 118 -7.31 15.53 -6.12
CA ALA A 118 -6.48 14.36 -6.44
C ALA A 118 -6.20 13.51 -5.19
N SER A 119 -5.90 14.14 -4.05
CA SER A 119 -5.73 13.45 -2.76
C SER A 119 -7.01 12.74 -2.31
N GLU A 120 -8.17 13.35 -2.47
CA GLU A 120 -9.47 12.72 -2.19
C GLU A 120 -9.73 11.53 -3.11
N GLN A 121 -9.43 11.65 -4.41
CA GLN A 121 -9.57 10.55 -5.37
C GLN A 121 -8.65 9.37 -5.03
N MET A 122 -7.40 9.62 -4.65
CA MET A 122 -6.47 8.59 -4.19
C MET A 122 -6.96 7.92 -2.90
N THR A 123 -7.49 8.70 -1.96
CA THR A 123 -8.06 8.17 -0.72
C THR A 123 -9.28 7.30 -1.00
N ARG A 124 -10.16 7.71 -1.90
CA ARG A 124 -11.30 6.91 -2.35
C ARG A 124 -10.84 5.63 -3.06
N PHE A 125 -9.86 5.73 -3.96
CA PHE A 125 -9.29 4.56 -4.64
C PHE A 125 -8.75 3.53 -3.64
N ARG A 126 -7.94 3.96 -2.64
CA ARG A 126 -7.43 3.07 -1.57
C ARG A 126 -8.57 2.44 -0.78
N ARG A 127 -9.52 3.27 -0.35
CA ARG A 127 -10.65 2.81 0.44
C ARG A 127 -11.44 1.72 -0.28
N ASP A 128 -11.69 1.91 -1.57
CA ASP A 128 -12.62 1.08 -2.32
C ASP A 128 -11.95 -0.17 -2.94
N ASN A 129 -10.62 -0.19 -3.10
CA ASN A 129 -9.93 -1.24 -3.87
C ASN A 129 -8.79 -1.94 -3.14
N ILE A 130 -8.17 -1.31 -2.14
CA ILE A 130 -6.91 -1.79 -1.57
C ILE A 130 -7.10 -2.22 -0.11
N GLY A 131 -6.75 -3.47 0.19
CA GLY A 131 -6.44 -3.92 1.55
C GLY A 131 -4.93 -3.78 1.79
N TYR A 132 -4.53 -3.36 2.97
CA TYR A 132 -3.11 -3.27 3.30
C TYR A 132 -2.84 -3.91 4.65
N VAL A 133 -1.85 -4.79 4.71
CA VAL A 133 -1.36 -5.39 5.94
C VAL A 133 0.08 -4.96 6.14
N PHE A 134 0.35 -4.34 7.27
CA PHE A 134 1.67 -3.80 7.63
C PHE A 134 2.49 -4.83 8.40
N GLN A 135 3.80 -4.65 8.42
CA GLN A 135 4.75 -5.44 9.19
C GLN A 135 4.43 -5.43 10.71
N PHE A 136 4.09 -4.25 11.24
CA PHE A 136 3.52 -4.13 12.58
C PHE A 136 2.00 -4.20 12.47
N PHE A 137 1.36 -4.92 13.36
CA PHE A 137 -0.09 -5.23 13.30
C PHE A 137 -0.98 -3.98 13.21
N ASN A 138 -0.51 -2.85 13.78
CA ASN A 138 -1.20 -1.55 13.81
C ASN A 138 -2.66 -1.65 14.27
N LEU A 139 -2.93 -2.58 15.21
CA LEU A 139 -4.23 -2.69 15.85
C LEU A 139 -4.41 -1.56 16.85
N LEU A 140 -5.63 -1.04 16.94
CA LEU A 140 -5.99 -0.08 17.95
C LEU A 140 -6.18 -0.82 19.27
N GLN A 141 -5.36 -0.50 20.25
CA GLN A 141 -5.27 -1.23 21.51
C GLN A 141 -6.51 -1.06 22.41
N ASP A 142 -7.20 0.06 22.24
CA ASP A 142 -8.43 0.41 23.00
C ASP A 142 -9.71 -0.16 22.37
N LEU A 143 -9.59 -0.90 21.25
CA LEU A 143 -10.69 -1.55 20.56
C LEU A 143 -10.53 -3.06 20.62
N THR A 144 -11.62 -3.78 20.77
CA THR A 144 -11.65 -5.24 20.70
C THR A 144 -11.26 -5.73 19.29
N VAL A 145 -11.01 -7.03 19.16
CA VAL A 145 -10.74 -7.69 17.88
C VAL A 145 -11.84 -7.39 16.85
N LEU A 146 -13.10 -7.51 17.26
CA LEU A 146 -14.24 -7.21 16.39
C LEU A 146 -14.30 -5.73 16.02
N GLU A 147 -14.14 -4.85 17.00
CA GLU A 147 -14.20 -3.40 16.78
C GLU A 147 -13.10 -2.88 15.87
N ASN A 148 -11.91 -3.48 15.90
CA ASN A 148 -10.82 -3.17 14.95
C ASN A 148 -11.24 -3.40 13.49
N ILE A 149 -12.11 -4.38 13.21
CA ILE A 149 -12.62 -4.65 11.86
C ILE A 149 -13.78 -3.70 11.54
N LEU A 150 -14.71 -3.55 12.47
CA LEU A 150 -15.89 -2.72 12.30
C LEU A 150 -15.55 -1.25 12.03
N LEU A 151 -14.49 -0.73 12.65
CA LEU A 151 -14.02 0.63 12.40
C LEU A 151 -13.66 0.85 10.94
N ILE A 152 -12.99 -0.11 10.30
CA ILE A 152 -12.61 0.02 8.87
C ILE A 152 -13.85 0.03 7.96
N GLN A 153 -14.86 -0.76 8.30
CA GLN A 153 -16.14 -0.75 7.58
C GLN A 153 -16.85 0.59 7.74
N GLU A 154 -16.89 1.13 8.95
CA GLU A 154 -17.50 2.42 9.26
C GLU A 154 -16.83 3.58 8.50
N LEU A 155 -15.50 3.60 8.47
CA LEU A 155 -14.72 4.55 7.66
C LEU A 155 -14.94 4.38 6.14
N ALA A 156 -15.35 3.19 5.70
CA ALA A 156 -15.71 2.93 4.30
C ALA A 156 -17.16 3.26 3.96
N GLY A 157 -17.98 3.64 4.94
CA GLY A 157 -19.35 4.12 4.74
C GLY A 157 -20.45 3.14 5.13
N GLY A 158 -20.14 2.07 5.86
CA GLY A 158 -21.14 1.14 6.38
C GLY A 158 -20.57 0.17 7.40
N ARG A 159 -21.36 -0.21 8.40
CA ARG A 159 -21.02 -1.20 9.42
C ARG A 159 -21.77 -2.49 9.14
N ASP A 160 -21.04 -3.58 9.00
CA ASP A 160 -21.56 -4.92 8.78
C ASP A 160 -20.89 -5.90 9.76
N GLU A 161 -21.53 -6.12 10.90
CA GLU A 161 -21.00 -6.99 11.94
C GLU A 161 -21.02 -8.46 11.52
N GLU A 162 -22.00 -8.91 10.74
CA GLU A 162 -22.06 -10.27 10.22
C GLU A 162 -20.83 -10.55 9.35
N ARG A 163 -20.52 -9.64 8.45
CA ARG A 163 -19.31 -9.69 7.63
C ARG A 163 -18.03 -9.69 8.48
N ALA A 164 -17.95 -8.85 9.51
CA ALA A 164 -16.79 -8.78 10.40
C ALA A 164 -16.57 -10.12 11.13
N ARG A 165 -17.64 -10.71 11.68
CA ARG A 165 -17.59 -12.04 12.34
C ARG A 165 -17.25 -13.15 11.35
N HIS A 166 -17.76 -13.09 10.13
CA HIS A 166 -17.41 -14.04 9.07
C HIS A 166 -15.91 -14.00 8.76
N LEU A 167 -15.30 -12.82 8.64
CA LEU A 167 -13.86 -12.66 8.43
C LEU A 167 -13.06 -13.20 9.61
N LEU A 168 -13.49 -12.97 10.84
CA LEU A 168 -12.84 -13.55 12.03
C LEU A 168 -12.90 -15.07 12.03
N LYS A 169 -14.00 -15.66 11.57
CA LYS A 169 -14.12 -17.10 11.40
C LYS A 169 -13.16 -17.63 10.32
N ILE A 170 -13.02 -16.94 9.18
CA ILE A 170 -12.06 -17.34 8.12
C ILE A 170 -10.63 -17.39 8.67
N VAL A 171 -10.26 -16.43 9.53
CA VAL A 171 -8.91 -16.39 10.14
C VAL A 171 -8.80 -17.21 11.43
N GLY A 172 -9.86 -17.96 11.84
CA GLY A 172 -9.90 -18.84 13.01
C GLY A 172 -9.78 -18.06 14.33
N LEU A 173 -10.56 -17.00 14.47
CA LEU A 173 -10.60 -16.13 15.65
C LEU A 173 -12.06 -15.82 16.07
N GLU A 174 -12.99 -16.71 15.77
CA GLU A 174 -14.40 -16.56 16.12
C GLU A 174 -14.66 -16.49 17.63
N ASP A 175 -13.79 -17.09 18.43
CA ASP A 175 -13.92 -17.11 19.91
C ASP A 175 -13.21 -15.92 20.58
N GLU A 176 -12.44 -15.12 19.80
CA GLU A 176 -11.62 -14.03 20.32
C GLU A 176 -12.21 -12.62 20.05
N VAL A 177 -13.47 -12.55 19.65
CA VAL A 177 -14.12 -11.32 19.14
C VAL A 177 -14.13 -10.17 20.14
N ASP A 178 -14.31 -10.48 21.44
CA ASP A 178 -14.44 -9.51 22.53
C ASP A 178 -13.09 -9.22 23.23
N ARG A 179 -12.01 -9.89 22.81
CA ARG A 179 -10.68 -9.64 23.37
C ARG A 179 -10.04 -8.39 22.82
N PHE A 180 -9.17 -7.78 23.62
CA PHE A 180 -8.32 -6.68 23.19
C PHE A 180 -7.01 -7.20 22.58
N PRO A 181 -6.35 -6.43 21.71
CA PRO A 181 -5.08 -6.85 21.10
C PRO A 181 -4.02 -7.29 22.11
N ALA A 182 -3.95 -6.67 23.28
CA ALA A 182 -3.00 -7.04 24.32
C ALA A 182 -3.25 -8.42 24.95
N GLU A 183 -4.44 -9.01 24.77
CA GLU A 183 -4.84 -10.30 25.34
C GLU A 183 -4.62 -11.48 24.40
N ILE A 184 -4.16 -11.22 23.17
CA ILE A 184 -3.96 -12.23 22.13
C ILE A 184 -2.49 -12.26 21.68
N SER A 185 -2.05 -13.43 21.16
CA SER A 185 -0.68 -13.62 20.68
C SER A 185 -0.38 -12.80 19.44
N GLY A 186 0.92 -12.58 19.13
CA GLY A 186 1.35 -11.84 17.93
C GLY A 186 0.82 -12.46 16.63
N GLY A 187 0.80 -13.80 16.52
CA GLY A 187 0.21 -14.48 15.37
C GLY A 187 -1.31 -14.30 15.28
N GLN A 188 -2.01 -14.22 16.41
CA GLN A 188 -3.45 -13.85 16.45
C GLN A 188 -3.63 -12.40 16.03
N GLN A 189 -2.82 -11.47 16.53
CA GLN A 189 -2.87 -10.05 16.14
C GLN A 189 -2.65 -9.89 14.62
N GLN A 190 -1.72 -10.64 14.02
CA GLN A 190 -1.51 -10.64 12.57
C GLN A 190 -2.73 -11.14 11.81
N ARG A 191 -3.38 -12.20 12.31
CA ARG A 191 -4.63 -12.71 11.71
C ARG A 191 -5.78 -11.71 11.82
N VAL A 192 -5.87 -10.95 12.92
CA VAL A 192 -6.81 -9.82 13.03
C VAL A 192 -6.48 -8.73 12.01
N ALA A 193 -5.20 -8.38 11.83
CA ALA A 193 -4.78 -7.39 10.84
C ALA A 193 -5.13 -7.82 9.40
N ILE A 194 -5.00 -9.12 9.09
CA ILE A 194 -5.47 -9.71 7.82
C ILE A 194 -6.98 -9.55 7.69
N ALA A 195 -7.78 -10.00 8.65
CA ALA A 195 -9.23 -9.87 8.63
C ALA A 195 -9.68 -8.40 8.47
N ARG A 196 -9.04 -7.49 9.19
CA ARG A 196 -9.26 -6.05 9.09
C ARG A 196 -9.00 -5.50 7.69
N SER A 197 -7.94 -5.96 7.03
CA SER A 197 -7.60 -5.53 5.67
C SER A 197 -8.63 -5.97 4.63
N LEU A 198 -9.37 -7.05 4.91
CA LEU A 198 -10.42 -7.60 4.08
C LEU A 198 -11.82 -7.03 4.36
N ALA A 199 -11.96 -6.22 5.40
CA ALA A 199 -13.24 -5.76 5.94
C ALA A 199 -14.15 -5.06 4.90
N LYS A 200 -13.55 -4.41 3.91
CA LYS A 200 -14.24 -3.68 2.83
C LYS A 200 -14.21 -4.41 1.47
N SER A 201 -13.92 -5.70 1.46
CA SER A 201 -13.84 -6.54 0.24
C SER A 201 -12.94 -5.94 -0.85
N PRO A 202 -11.66 -5.68 -0.55
CA PRO A 202 -10.74 -5.10 -1.53
C PRO A 202 -10.52 -6.07 -2.68
N ARG A 203 -10.16 -5.54 -3.86
CA ARG A 203 -9.77 -6.37 -5.01
C ARG A 203 -8.28 -6.75 -4.98
N LEU A 204 -7.47 -5.92 -4.31
CA LEU A 204 -6.02 -6.13 -4.17
C LEU A 204 -5.62 -6.01 -2.70
N LEU A 205 -4.99 -7.05 -2.18
CA LEU A 205 -4.36 -7.06 -0.87
C LEU A 205 -2.85 -6.87 -1.03
N LEU A 206 -2.31 -5.94 -0.29
CA LEU A 206 -0.88 -5.65 -0.25
C LEU A 206 -0.33 -5.96 1.13
N GLY A 207 0.80 -6.62 1.21
CA GLY A 207 1.44 -6.95 2.47
C GLY A 207 2.93 -6.63 2.45
N ASP A 208 3.38 -5.90 3.46
CA ASP A 208 4.79 -5.55 3.62
C ASP A 208 5.36 -6.30 4.83
N GLU A 209 6.22 -7.29 4.58
CA GLU A 209 6.92 -8.12 5.58
C GLU A 209 6.02 -8.68 6.70
N LEU A 210 4.86 -9.27 6.32
CA LEU A 210 3.80 -9.72 7.23
C LEU A 210 4.26 -10.63 8.36
N THR A 211 5.33 -11.37 8.15
CA THR A 211 5.80 -12.41 9.05
C THR A 211 7.15 -12.08 9.70
N GLY A 212 7.72 -10.91 9.39
CA GLY A 212 9.06 -10.54 9.84
C GLY A 212 9.25 -10.48 11.37
N ASN A 213 8.17 -10.40 12.14
CA ASN A 213 8.19 -10.37 13.61
C ASN A 213 7.68 -11.67 14.25
N LEU A 214 7.50 -12.74 13.47
CA LEU A 214 6.96 -14.02 13.91
C LEU A 214 8.02 -15.13 13.78
N ASP A 215 7.92 -16.17 14.58
CA ASP A 215 8.69 -17.39 14.39
C ASP A 215 8.23 -18.15 13.13
N SER A 216 9.07 -19.01 12.58
CA SER A 216 8.82 -19.71 11.31
C SER A 216 7.52 -20.52 11.32
N LYS A 217 7.18 -21.18 12.42
CA LYS A 217 5.95 -21.98 12.54
C LYS A 217 4.71 -21.09 12.51
N THR A 218 4.73 -20.00 13.26
CA THR A 218 3.65 -19.01 13.29
C THR A 218 3.53 -18.31 11.93
N SER A 219 4.65 -18.02 11.26
CA SER A 219 4.71 -17.46 9.92
C SER A 219 3.97 -18.32 8.91
N SER A 220 4.27 -19.62 8.84
CA SER A 220 3.58 -20.56 7.93
C SER A 220 2.09 -20.62 8.22
N MET A 221 1.67 -20.69 9.49
CA MET A 221 0.25 -20.69 9.87
C MET A 221 -0.46 -19.40 9.44
N VAL A 222 0.17 -18.26 9.60
CA VAL A 222 -0.39 -16.95 9.19
C VAL A 222 -0.52 -16.89 7.67
N MET A 223 0.48 -17.40 6.93
CA MET A 223 0.44 -17.45 5.46
C MET A 223 -0.64 -18.41 4.94
N GLU A 224 -0.81 -19.58 5.55
CA GLU A 224 -1.91 -20.48 5.20
C GLU A 224 -3.28 -19.80 5.37
N VAL A 225 -3.48 -19.09 6.48
CA VAL A 225 -4.71 -18.36 6.76
C VAL A 225 -4.91 -17.23 5.73
N LEU A 226 -3.86 -16.49 5.39
CA LEU A 226 -3.91 -15.46 4.37
C LEU A 226 -4.33 -16.03 3.01
N VAL A 227 -3.70 -17.13 2.58
CA VAL A 227 -4.03 -17.81 1.30
C VAL A 227 -5.49 -18.24 1.29
N LYS A 228 -5.95 -18.94 2.34
CA LYS A 228 -7.36 -19.35 2.48
C LYS A 228 -8.32 -18.18 2.41
N ALA A 229 -7.97 -17.07 3.09
CA ALA A 229 -8.80 -15.86 3.07
C ALA A 229 -8.84 -15.21 1.68
N CYS A 230 -7.70 -15.12 0.98
CA CYS A 230 -7.64 -14.57 -0.37
C CYS A 230 -8.43 -15.45 -1.37
N GLU A 231 -8.38 -16.78 -1.25
CA GLU A 231 -9.12 -17.70 -2.09
C GLU A 231 -10.64 -17.62 -1.84
N ALA A 232 -11.05 -17.63 -0.56
CA ALA A 232 -12.47 -17.54 -0.18
C ALA A 232 -13.10 -16.22 -0.68
N GLU A 233 -12.35 -15.13 -0.62
CA GLU A 233 -12.80 -13.80 -1.00
C GLU A 233 -12.46 -13.42 -2.45
N ARG A 234 -11.77 -14.29 -3.20
CA ARG A 234 -11.30 -14.07 -4.57
C ARG A 234 -10.45 -12.81 -4.72
N ILE A 235 -9.54 -12.59 -3.78
CA ILE A 235 -8.70 -11.41 -3.72
C ILE A 235 -7.34 -11.71 -4.34
N THR A 236 -6.85 -10.79 -5.17
CA THR A 236 -5.47 -10.78 -5.66
C THR A 236 -4.56 -10.27 -4.55
N CYS A 237 -3.39 -10.89 -4.34
CA CYS A 237 -2.48 -10.39 -3.33
C CYS A 237 -1.04 -10.21 -3.85
N VAL A 238 -0.35 -9.19 -3.31
CA VAL A 238 1.07 -8.93 -3.53
C VAL A 238 1.73 -8.77 -2.17
N LEU A 239 2.66 -9.67 -1.87
CA LEU A 239 3.34 -9.74 -0.59
C LEU A 239 4.82 -9.48 -0.78
N VAL A 240 5.36 -8.54 -0.04
CA VAL A 240 6.80 -8.31 0.05
C VAL A 240 7.37 -9.13 1.18
N THR A 241 8.44 -9.82 0.92
CA THR A 241 9.22 -10.54 1.93
C THR A 241 10.68 -10.70 1.48
N HIS A 242 11.54 -11.01 2.41
CA HIS A 242 12.91 -11.49 2.15
C HIS A 242 13.04 -12.99 2.47
N ASP A 243 11.98 -13.63 2.95
CA ASP A 243 11.94 -15.06 3.29
C ASP A 243 11.51 -15.89 2.08
N GLU A 244 12.47 -16.62 1.49
CA GLU A 244 12.24 -17.48 0.35
C GLU A 244 11.38 -18.72 0.68
N SER A 245 11.26 -19.11 1.95
CA SER A 245 10.41 -20.23 2.33
C SER A 245 8.92 -19.97 2.03
N LEU A 246 8.53 -18.71 1.96
CA LEU A 246 7.15 -18.32 1.67
C LEU A 246 6.77 -18.44 0.19
N ILE A 247 7.72 -18.76 -0.70
CA ILE A 247 7.46 -18.99 -2.13
C ILE A 247 6.41 -20.09 -2.35
N GLU A 248 6.36 -21.08 -1.48
CA GLU A 248 5.37 -22.17 -1.56
C GLU A 248 3.90 -21.68 -1.54
N PHE A 249 3.63 -20.49 -0.98
CA PHE A 249 2.30 -19.88 -0.91
C PHE A 249 1.93 -19.05 -2.15
N ALA A 250 2.90 -18.82 -3.05
CA ALA A 250 2.73 -17.98 -4.22
C ALA A 250 2.20 -18.78 -5.44
N THR A 251 1.54 -18.08 -6.36
CA THR A 251 1.34 -18.53 -7.74
C THR A 251 2.34 -17.92 -8.70
N ARG A 252 3.03 -16.85 -8.26
CA ARG A 252 4.01 -16.12 -9.06
C ARG A 252 5.02 -15.43 -8.15
N VAL A 253 6.27 -15.46 -8.54
CA VAL A 253 7.39 -14.81 -7.84
C VAL A 253 8.00 -13.77 -8.74
N ILE A 254 8.15 -12.56 -8.21
CA ILE A 254 8.79 -11.45 -8.89
C ILE A 254 9.99 -11.02 -8.07
N ARG A 255 11.15 -10.90 -8.72
CA ARG A 255 12.36 -10.40 -8.05
C ARG A 255 12.67 -8.99 -8.52
N ILE A 256 12.91 -8.11 -7.54
CA ILE A 256 13.29 -6.72 -7.79
C ILE A 256 14.70 -6.48 -7.25
N ASP A 257 15.51 -5.85 -8.06
CA ASP A 257 16.80 -5.31 -7.65
C ASP A 257 17.02 -3.93 -8.27
N SER A 258 17.57 -3.01 -7.46
CA SER A 258 17.94 -1.65 -7.89
C SER A 258 16.79 -0.93 -8.65
N GLY A 259 15.56 -1.10 -8.18
CA GLY A 259 14.37 -0.48 -8.76
C GLY A 259 13.84 -1.12 -10.04
N LYS A 260 14.34 -2.29 -10.44
CA LYS A 260 13.95 -3.00 -11.69
C LYS A 260 13.49 -4.42 -11.39
N VAL A 261 12.55 -4.91 -12.18
CA VAL A 261 12.20 -6.32 -12.20
C VAL A 261 13.32 -7.10 -12.90
N ILE A 262 13.94 -8.05 -12.20
CA ILE A 262 15.04 -8.88 -12.71
C ILE A 262 14.59 -10.30 -13.05
N SER A 263 13.54 -10.83 -12.41
CA SER A 263 12.86 -12.06 -12.83
C SER A 263 11.39 -12.01 -12.51
N ASP A 264 10.61 -12.81 -13.24
CA ASP A 264 9.16 -12.92 -13.14
C ASP A 264 8.77 -14.34 -13.53
N GLU A 265 8.42 -15.17 -12.53
CA GLU A 265 8.28 -16.62 -12.68
C GLU A 265 6.93 -17.07 -12.14
N ILE A 266 6.21 -17.91 -12.90
CA ILE A 266 5.00 -18.60 -12.43
C ILE A 266 5.45 -19.82 -11.63
N VAL A 267 4.93 -19.96 -10.41
CA VAL A 267 5.21 -21.08 -9.50
C VAL A 267 3.87 -21.73 -9.13
N GLY A 268 3.73 -23.05 -9.32
CA GLY A 268 2.51 -23.78 -8.98
C GLY A 268 1.73 -24.24 -10.16
#